data_d60b99aea4b2cfec28ff78730c644b38
#
_entry.id   d60b99aea4b2cfec28ff78730c644b38
#
_cell.length_a   1.000
_cell.length_b   1.000
_cell.length_c   1.000
_cell.angle_alpha   90.00
_cell.angle_beta   90.00
_cell.angle_gamma   90.00
#
_symmetry.space_group_name_H-M   'P 1'
#
loop_
_entity.id
_entity.type
_entity.pdbx_description
1 polymer ?
#
loop_
_entity_poly.entity_id
_entity_poly.type
_entity_poly.pdbx_seq_one_letter_code
_entity_poly.pdbx_strand_id
1 'polypeptide(L)'
;GAGFGGLAAATELRKSLDPDNRVIVVDRKKSFMMGLVKLWILEGSRDLEESQTTLDGLNEKGIEYLNDEVTKIDIAQNRVQAMDHGWIEYDYLIVALGAELAPEKITGFVGKGYNVYDAQQVPKLREKLVGLKRGKVSVAIMGMPYKCPPAPYEASLLIDNMLTKHGTRSSIEIDLYAPAPIALPVAGAQISANVVEIVSQRGIRFHPSHKLKSVTDGKLEFENGSKADYDVLVGIPPHVVPEVVRSTGLVEGDWVAVDRNTMKTKFKNVFAIGDVTEIRVGAMALPKAGIFAEEQAKVAARQIIDEISGRPAVATFAGKGYCFMDVGNRRAGYLEGDFFNPGGPSLRLEAPSEQNFQKKQDFERTRIKEWLL
;
A
#
# COMPACT_ATOMS: atom_id res chain seq x y z
N GLY A 1 -11.94 5.82 -6.49
CA GLY A 1 -10.48 5.97 -6.43
C GLY A 1 -9.77 5.17 -7.51
N ALA A 2 -8.75 5.78 -8.15
CA ALA A 2 -7.94 5.19 -9.19
C ALA A 2 -6.62 4.60 -8.65
N GLY A 3 -6.71 3.86 -7.55
CA GLY A 3 -5.64 3.02 -7.04
C GLY A 3 -5.66 1.62 -7.66
N PHE A 4 -4.87 0.67 -7.10
CA PHE A 4 -4.84 -0.72 -7.54
C PHE A 4 -6.23 -1.35 -7.70
N GLY A 5 -7.04 -1.24 -6.64
CA GLY A 5 -8.39 -1.83 -6.65
C GLY A 5 -9.31 -1.17 -7.66
N GLY A 6 -9.36 0.17 -7.68
CA GLY A 6 -10.26 0.90 -8.57
C GLY A 6 -9.94 0.70 -10.05
N LEU A 7 -8.66 0.76 -10.42
CA LEU A 7 -8.22 0.52 -11.80
C LEU A 7 -8.50 -0.93 -12.25
N ALA A 8 -8.19 -1.91 -11.40
CA ALA A 8 -8.48 -3.31 -11.69
C ALA A 8 -9.99 -3.57 -11.81
N ALA A 9 -10.81 -3.01 -10.90
CA ALA A 9 -12.26 -3.15 -10.96
C ALA A 9 -12.86 -2.52 -12.22
N ALA A 10 -12.47 -1.30 -12.52
CA ALA A 10 -12.98 -0.57 -13.71
C ALA A 10 -12.61 -1.31 -15.01
N THR A 11 -11.38 -1.80 -15.10
CA THR A 11 -10.90 -2.59 -16.26
C THR A 11 -11.69 -3.90 -16.40
N GLU A 12 -11.91 -4.64 -15.31
CA GLU A 12 -12.68 -5.89 -15.36
C GLU A 12 -14.16 -5.65 -15.70
N LEU A 13 -14.77 -4.61 -15.13
CA LEU A 13 -16.15 -4.21 -15.45
C LEU A 13 -16.27 -3.84 -16.93
N ARG A 14 -15.37 -2.98 -17.43
CA ARG A 14 -15.46 -2.51 -18.81
C ARG A 14 -15.24 -3.62 -19.83
N LYS A 15 -14.38 -4.58 -19.54
CA LYS A 15 -14.16 -5.76 -20.41
C LYS A 15 -15.39 -6.65 -20.57
N SER A 16 -16.29 -6.66 -19.59
CA SER A 16 -17.35 -7.67 -19.48
C SER A 16 -18.76 -7.09 -19.57
N LEU A 17 -18.96 -5.83 -19.27
CA LEU A 17 -20.27 -5.18 -19.35
C LEU A 17 -20.56 -4.69 -20.78
N ASP A 18 -21.84 -4.62 -21.12
CA ASP A 18 -22.30 -3.97 -22.33
C ASP A 18 -21.84 -2.50 -22.37
N PRO A 19 -21.48 -1.94 -23.53
CA PRO A 19 -21.12 -0.54 -23.69
C PRO A 19 -22.13 0.47 -23.12
N ASP A 20 -23.40 0.12 -23.10
CA ASP A 20 -24.47 0.98 -22.54
C ASP A 20 -24.37 1.14 -21.02
N ASN A 21 -23.64 0.25 -20.32
CA ASN A 21 -23.37 0.40 -18.90
C ASN A 21 -22.20 1.38 -18.70
N ARG A 22 -22.45 2.44 -17.93
CA ARG A 22 -21.41 3.41 -17.58
C ARG A 22 -20.51 2.85 -16.48
N VAL A 23 -19.20 2.91 -16.69
CA VAL A 23 -18.18 2.63 -15.67
C VAL A 23 -17.47 3.93 -15.37
N ILE A 24 -17.68 4.48 -14.16
CA ILE A 24 -17.16 5.79 -13.75
C ILE A 24 -16.08 5.60 -12.70
N VAL A 25 -14.92 6.23 -12.88
CA VAL A 25 -13.84 6.31 -11.90
C VAL A 25 -13.64 7.75 -11.48
N VAL A 26 -13.79 8.04 -10.19
CA VAL A 26 -13.52 9.36 -9.62
C VAL A 26 -12.25 9.31 -8.79
N ASP A 27 -11.27 10.16 -9.08
CA ASP A 27 -10.05 10.32 -8.27
C ASP A 27 -9.53 11.76 -8.37
N ARG A 28 -9.08 12.29 -7.24
CA ARG A 28 -8.48 13.64 -7.17
C ARG A 28 -7.10 13.74 -7.82
N LYS A 29 -6.44 12.62 -8.08
CA LYS A 29 -5.13 12.57 -8.73
C LYS A 29 -5.29 12.49 -10.24
N LYS A 30 -4.45 13.19 -10.99
CA LYS A 30 -4.39 13.16 -12.46
C LYS A 30 -3.57 12.00 -13.01
N SER A 31 -2.77 11.36 -12.15
CA SER A 31 -1.87 10.29 -12.56
C SER A 31 -1.82 9.16 -11.54
N PHE A 32 -1.54 7.98 -12.02
CA PHE A 32 -1.22 6.80 -11.23
C PHE A 32 0.28 6.57 -11.21
N MET A 33 0.80 6.21 -10.05
CA MET A 33 2.15 5.70 -9.87
C MET A 33 2.10 4.42 -9.05
N MET A 34 2.74 3.38 -9.56
CA MET A 34 2.86 2.12 -8.84
C MET A 34 3.57 2.32 -7.50
N GLY A 35 2.97 1.83 -6.41
CA GLY A 35 3.46 2.11 -5.06
C GLY A 35 4.92 1.73 -4.81
N LEU A 36 5.35 0.60 -5.39
CA LEU A 36 6.71 0.06 -5.27
C LEU A 36 7.80 0.96 -5.90
N VAL A 37 7.44 1.78 -6.88
CA VAL A 37 8.37 2.66 -7.60
C VAL A 37 8.97 3.73 -6.70
N LYS A 38 8.27 4.13 -5.63
CA LYS A 38 8.81 5.08 -4.64
C LYS A 38 10.17 4.65 -4.10
N LEU A 39 10.36 3.35 -3.89
CA LEU A 39 11.63 2.82 -3.40
C LEU A 39 12.73 2.86 -4.48
N TRP A 40 12.37 2.71 -5.75
CA TRP A 40 13.31 2.91 -6.86
C TRP A 40 13.68 4.38 -7.05
N ILE A 41 12.75 5.31 -6.79
CA ILE A 41 13.06 6.75 -6.73
C ILE A 41 14.00 7.04 -5.56
N LEU A 42 13.77 6.42 -4.39
CA LEU A 42 14.65 6.55 -3.23
C LEU A 42 16.07 6.10 -3.54
N GLU A 43 16.21 4.94 -4.18
CA GLU A 43 17.53 4.40 -4.59
C GLU A 43 18.16 5.20 -5.74
N GLY A 44 17.36 5.89 -6.55
CA GLY A 44 17.79 6.72 -7.69
C GLY A 44 17.87 5.99 -9.01
N SER A 45 17.19 4.85 -9.15
CA SER A 45 17.05 4.12 -10.41
C SER A 45 15.83 4.54 -11.23
N ARG A 46 14.98 5.41 -10.69
CA ARG A 46 13.81 6.01 -11.35
C ARG A 46 13.64 7.48 -10.95
N ASP A 47 13.02 8.26 -11.81
CA ASP A 47 12.61 9.62 -11.53
C ASP A 47 11.11 9.71 -11.23
N LEU A 48 10.72 10.71 -10.43
CA LEU A 48 9.34 10.87 -9.99
C LEU A 48 8.39 11.13 -11.15
N GLU A 49 8.78 12.03 -12.07
CA GLU A 49 7.92 12.44 -13.19
C GLU A 49 7.73 11.30 -14.18
N GLU A 50 8.80 10.61 -14.57
CA GLU A 50 8.77 9.47 -15.49
C GLU A 50 8.01 8.25 -14.94
N SER A 51 7.82 8.21 -13.62
CA SER A 51 7.13 7.11 -12.93
C SER A 51 5.62 7.30 -12.83
N GLN A 52 5.09 8.37 -13.39
CA GLN A 52 3.66 8.68 -13.38
C GLN A 52 3.04 8.40 -14.75
N THR A 53 1.87 7.77 -14.75
CA THR A 53 1.05 7.54 -15.95
C THR A 53 -0.26 8.29 -15.80
N THR A 54 -0.65 9.08 -16.78
CA THR A 54 -1.92 9.82 -16.75
C THR A 54 -3.11 8.86 -16.63
N LEU A 55 -4.15 9.31 -15.94
CA LEU A 55 -5.42 8.58 -15.83
C LEU A 55 -6.37 8.86 -17.01
N ASP A 56 -6.05 9.82 -17.87
CA ASP A 56 -6.88 10.18 -19.02
C ASP A 56 -7.04 9.01 -20.00
N GLY A 57 -6.06 8.08 -20.08
CA GLY A 57 -6.13 6.86 -20.87
C GLY A 57 -7.32 5.95 -20.53
N LEU A 58 -7.94 6.11 -19.35
CA LEU A 58 -9.17 5.39 -18.99
C LEU A 58 -10.33 5.73 -19.95
N ASN A 59 -10.43 6.99 -20.40
CA ASN A 59 -11.49 7.42 -21.32
C ASN A 59 -11.36 6.71 -22.68
N GLU A 60 -10.14 6.48 -23.16
CA GLU A 60 -9.88 5.74 -24.40
C GLU A 60 -10.29 4.26 -24.30
N LYS A 61 -10.33 3.73 -23.06
CA LYS A 61 -10.79 2.36 -22.77
C LYS A 61 -12.31 2.28 -22.51
N GLY A 62 -13.06 3.38 -22.69
CA GLY A 62 -14.50 3.43 -22.41
C GLY A 62 -14.85 3.43 -20.92
N ILE A 63 -13.92 3.87 -20.07
CA ILE A 63 -14.11 4.10 -18.64
C ILE A 63 -14.15 5.62 -18.43
N GLU A 64 -15.27 6.14 -17.98
CA GLU A 64 -15.44 7.57 -17.70
C GLU A 64 -14.59 7.97 -16.49
N TYR A 65 -13.52 8.72 -16.74
CA TYR A 65 -12.65 9.21 -15.67
C TYR A 65 -12.99 10.65 -15.32
N LEU A 66 -13.32 10.88 -14.05
CA LEU A 66 -13.54 12.21 -13.48
C LEU A 66 -12.37 12.55 -12.53
N ASN A 67 -11.55 13.52 -12.95
CA ASN A 67 -10.52 14.07 -12.06
C ASN A 67 -11.16 15.00 -11.04
N ASP A 68 -11.63 14.44 -9.94
CA ASP A 68 -12.38 15.15 -8.92
C ASP A 68 -12.24 14.50 -7.54
N GLU A 69 -12.57 15.21 -6.50
CA GLU A 69 -12.59 14.72 -5.13
C GLU A 69 -14.00 14.34 -4.68
N VAL A 70 -14.17 13.09 -4.22
CA VAL A 70 -15.41 12.65 -3.58
C VAL A 70 -15.47 13.26 -2.17
N THR A 71 -16.42 14.16 -1.95
CA THR A 71 -16.61 14.89 -0.69
C THR A 71 -17.67 14.27 0.20
N LYS A 72 -18.60 13.47 -0.37
CA LYS A 72 -19.65 12.78 0.38
C LYS A 72 -20.08 11.51 -0.34
N ILE A 73 -20.41 10.48 0.42
CA ILE A 73 -21.06 9.26 -0.05
C ILE A 73 -22.40 9.13 0.64
N ASP A 74 -23.49 9.21 -0.13
CA ASP A 74 -24.88 9.08 0.36
C ASP A 74 -25.43 7.73 -0.06
N ILE A 75 -25.20 6.73 0.79
CA ILE A 75 -25.59 5.34 0.48
C ILE A 75 -27.12 5.20 0.42
N ALA A 76 -27.85 5.95 1.24
CA ALA A 76 -29.31 5.86 1.29
C ALA A 76 -29.97 6.33 -0.01
N GLN A 77 -29.32 7.26 -0.73
CA GLN A 77 -29.79 7.79 -2.00
C GLN A 77 -29.03 7.25 -3.21
N ASN A 78 -28.14 6.25 -3.03
CA ASN A 78 -27.30 5.66 -4.09
C ASN A 78 -26.56 6.73 -4.92
N ARG A 79 -25.86 7.66 -4.26
CA ARG A 79 -25.14 8.73 -4.94
C ARG A 79 -23.87 9.13 -4.20
N VAL A 80 -22.89 9.63 -4.94
CA VAL A 80 -21.68 10.24 -4.41
C VAL A 80 -21.60 11.69 -4.84
N GLN A 81 -21.10 12.57 -3.97
CA GLN A 81 -20.86 13.97 -4.31
C GLN A 81 -19.40 14.15 -4.67
N ALA A 82 -19.14 14.55 -5.90
CA ALA A 82 -17.88 15.06 -6.35
C ALA A 82 -17.85 16.59 -6.23
N MET A 83 -16.69 17.15 -5.93
CA MET A 83 -16.56 18.58 -5.60
C MET A 83 -17.00 19.47 -6.76
N ASP A 84 -16.51 19.20 -7.97
CA ASP A 84 -16.75 20.01 -9.15
C ASP A 84 -17.91 19.47 -10.04
N HIS A 85 -18.15 18.15 -10.03
CA HIS A 85 -19.19 17.50 -10.85
C HIS A 85 -20.55 17.34 -10.14
N GLY A 86 -20.64 17.67 -8.84
CA GLY A 86 -21.88 17.56 -8.09
C GLY A 86 -22.24 16.10 -7.75
N TRP A 87 -23.55 15.80 -7.74
CA TRP A 87 -24.04 14.46 -7.40
C TRP A 87 -23.99 13.52 -8.60
N ILE A 88 -23.41 12.35 -8.38
CA ILE A 88 -23.31 11.23 -9.33
C ILE A 88 -24.09 10.06 -8.75
N GLU A 89 -25.15 9.65 -9.41
CA GLU A 89 -25.96 8.50 -9.03
C GLU A 89 -25.29 7.19 -9.47
N TYR A 90 -25.54 6.10 -8.73
CA TYR A 90 -24.99 4.79 -9.06
C TYR A 90 -26.02 3.67 -8.80
N ASP A 91 -25.97 2.63 -9.61
CA ASP A 91 -26.62 1.35 -9.34
C ASP A 91 -25.75 0.50 -8.43
N TYR A 92 -24.45 0.51 -8.64
CA TYR A 92 -23.43 -0.16 -7.83
C TYR A 92 -22.28 0.78 -7.47
N LEU A 93 -21.78 0.67 -6.26
CA LEU A 93 -20.63 1.42 -5.77
C LEU A 93 -19.51 0.49 -5.32
N ILE A 94 -18.29 0.70 -5.82
CA ILE A 94 -17.07 0.09 -5.28
C ILE A 94 -16.25 1.17 -4.57
N VAL A 95 -16.16 1.08 -3.25
CA VAL A 95 -15.31 1.94 -2.44
C VAL A 95 -13.88 1.43 -2.50
N ALA A 96 -13.03 2.11 -3.29
CA ALA A 96 -11.64 1.75 -3.54
C ALA A 96 -10.68 2.89 -3.19
N LEU A 97 -10.96 3.62 -2.10
CA LEU A 97 -10.22 4.83 -1.71
C LEU A 97 -8.90 4.55 -0.98
N GLY A 98 -8.64 3.27 -0.67
CA GLY A 98 -7.43 2.85 0.04
C GLY A 98 -7.36 3.37 1.47
N ALA A 99 -6.15 3.60 1.97
CA ALA A 99 -5.89 4.15 3.30
C ALA A 99 -5.14 5.47 3.18
N GLU A 100 -5.54 6.45 3.97
CA GLU A 100 -4.82 7.71 4.13
C GLU A 100 -3.67 7.57 5.13
N LEU A 101 -2.66 8.40 4.95
CA LEU A 101 -1.51 8.48 5.86
C LEU A 101 -1.78 9.59 6.86
N ALA A 102 -1.56 9.31 8.14
CA ALA A 102 -1.80 10.23 9.25
C ALA A 102 -0.50 10.56 10.01
N PRO A 103 0.48 11.26 9.35
CA PRO A 103 1.75 11.60 9.97
C PRO A 103 1.61 12.53 11.18
N GLU A 104 0.55 13.33 11.23
CA GLU A 104 0.22 14.25 12.33
C GLU A 104 -0.13 13.53 13.63
N LYS A 105 -0.50 12.24 13.58
CA LYS A 105 -0.75 11.42 14.78
C LYS A 105 0.52 11.10 15.57
N ILE A 106 1.69 11.30 14.98
CA ILE A 106 2.97 11.14 15.66
C ILE A 106 3.51 12.52 16.04
N THR A 107 3.48 12.82 17.33
CA THR A 107 3.93 14.11 17.86
C THR A 107 5.33 14.44 17.39
N GLY A 108 5.46 15.57 16.69
CA GLY A 108 6.73 16.10 16.22
C GLY A 108 7.32 15.44 14.97
N PHE A 109 6.67 14.47 14.34
CA PHE A 109 7.19 13.84 13.13
C PHE A 109 7.15 14.77 11.92
N VAL A 110 6.02 15.49 11.74
CA VAL A 110 5.85 16.43 10.61
C VAL A 110 6.91 17.53 10.69
N GLY A 111 7.67 17.70 9.61
CA GLY A 111 8.77 18.66 9.51
C GLY A 111 10.12 18.17 10.04
N LYS A 112 10.18 17.03 10.74
CA LYS A 112 11.43 16.46 11.30
C LYS A 112 11.85 15.14 10.67
N GLY A 113 10.93 14.44 10.01
CA GLY A 113 11.19 13.20 9.31
C GLY A 113 10.59 13.20 7.90
N TYR A 114 10.94 12.20 7.13
CA TYR A 114 10.48 12.00 5.75
C TYR A 114 9.50 10.82 5.70
N ASN A 115 8.32 11.05 5.14
CA ASN A 115 7.36 10.00 4.88
C ASN A 115 7.73 9.28 3.57
N VAL A 116 8.23 8.05 3.65
CA VAL A 116 8.65 7.26 2.47
C VAL A 116 7.48 6.82 1.58
N TYR A 117 6.25 6.92 2.08
CA TYR A 117 5.05 6.65 1.27
C TYR A 117 4.49 7.89 0.56
N ASP A 118 5.01 9.07 0.85
CA ASP A 118 4.70 10.29 0.13
C ASP A 118 5.69 10.48 -1.02
N ALA A 119 5.19 10.34 -2.25
CA ALA A 119 6.00 10.44 -3.46
C ALA A 119 6.78 11.77 -3.57
N GLN A 120 6.22 12.88 -3.05
CA GLN A 120 6.85 14.20 -3.10
C GLN A 120 7.97 14.36 -2.08
N GLN A 121 8.00 13.54 -1.04
CA GLN A 121 9.06 13.56 -0.03
C GLN A 121 10.23 12.64 -0.37
N VAL A 122 10.01 11.62 -1.21
CA VAL A 122 11.05 10.62 -1.54
C VAL A 122 12.28 11.23 -2.23
N PRO A 123 12.16 12.11 -3.24
CA PRO A 123 13.34 12.78 -3.81
C PRO A 123 14.12 13.62 -2.79
N LYS A 124 13.43 14.33 -1.90
CA LYS A 124 14.05 15.13 -0.83
C LYS A 124 14.77 14.24 0.19
N LEU A 125 14.18 13.10 0.55
CA LEU A 125 14.81 12.09 1.39
C LEU A 125 16.10 11.56 0.73
N ARG A 126 16.04 11.21 -0.55
CA ARG A 126 17.21 10.77 -1.32
C ARG A 126 18.31 11.80 -1.29
N GLU A 127 18.02 13.07 -1.59
CA GLU A 127 18.99 14.16 -1.54
C GLU A 127 19.65 14.27 -0.16
N LYS A 128 18.84 14.23 0.91
CA LYS A 128 19.32 14.26 2.29
C LYS A 128 20.28 13.11 2.61
N LEU A 129 19.95 11.89 2.17
CA LEU A 129 20.75 10.69 2.39
C LEU A 129 22.06 10.72 1.58
N VAL A 130 22.04 11.15 0.33
CA VAL A 130 23.24 11.31 -0.52
C VAL A 130 24.20 12.36 0.08
N GLY A 131 23.65 13.42 0.67
CA GLY A 131 24.43 14.45 1.35
C GLY A 131 25.03 14.01 2.69
N LEU A 132 24.52 12.93 3.30
CA LEU A 132 24.96 12.45 4.61
C LEU A 132 26.33 11.76 4.51
N LYS A 133 27.34 12.28 5.20
CA LYS A 133 28.70 11.70 5.19
C LYS A 133 28.94 10.74 6.36
N ARG A 134 28.28 10.95 7.47
CA ARG A 134 28.31 10.14 8.70
C ARG A 134 27.07 10.40 9.53
N GLY A 135 26.70 9.46 10.40
CA GLY A 135 25.59 9.65 11.34
C GLY A 135 24.66 8.44 11.40
N LYS A 136 23.39 8.70 11.74
CA LYS A 136 22.37 7.67 12.00
C LYS A 136 21.14 7.88 11.13
N VAL A 137 20.77 6.85 10.40
CA VAL A 137 19.50 6.77 9.66
C VAL A 137 18.56 5.86 10.45
N SER A 138 17.42 6.40 10.86
CA SER A 138 16.38 5.64 11.55
C SER A 138 15.18 5.45 10.63
N VAL A 139 14.83 4.21 10.35
CA VAL A 139 13.58 3.83 9.67
C VAL A 139 12.58 3.40 10.75
N ALA A 140 11.42 4.04 10.82
CA ALA A 140 10.45 3.79 11.89
C ALA A 140 9.06 3.46 11.35
N ILE A 141 8.56 2.27 11.68
CA ILE A 141 7.16 1.90 11.51
C ILE A 141 6.39 2.50 12.68
N MET A 142 5.54 3.48 12.38
CA MET A 142 4.90 4.33 13.39
C MET A 142 3.50 3.88 13.80
N GLY A 143 2.91 2.95 13.04
CA GLY A 143 1.57 2.43 13.31
C GLY A 143 1.28 1.13 12.59
N MET A 144 0.28 0.41 13.09
CA MET A 144 -0.24 -0.83 12.52
C MET A 144 -1.76 -0.71 12.35
N PRO A 145 -2.34 -1.28 11.29
CA PRO A 145 -1.68 -1.82 10.10
C PRO A 145 -1.11 -0.72 9.20
N TYR A 146 -0.16 -1.08 8.36
CA TYR A 146 0.36 -0.22 7.29
C TYR A 146 0.36 -0.99 5.96
N LYS A 147 0.34 -0.28 4.83
CA LYS A 147 0.33 -0.89 3.50
C LYS A 147 1.73 -1.35 3.07
N CYS A 148 1.77 -2.41 2.24
CA CYS A 148 3.01 -3.02 1.76
C CYS A 148 3.95 -3.43 2.91
N PRO A 149 3.63 -4.47 3.68
CA PRO A 149 4.41 -4.86 4.87
C PRO A 149 5.91 -5.02 4.67
N PRO A 150 6.44 -5.50 3.51
CA PRO A 150 7.88 -5.54 3.26
C PRO A 150 8.55 -4.17 3.07
N ALA A 151 7.80 -3.11 2.71
CA ALA A 151 8.37 -1.84 2.28
C ALA A 151 9.33 -1.16 3.30
N PRO A 152 9.15 -1.20 4.62
CA PRO A 152 10.12 -0.64 5.56
C PRO A 152 11.47 -1.36 5.53
N TYR A 153 11.45 -2.68 5.35
CA TYR A 153 12.64 -3.52 5.22
C TYR A 153 13.33 -3.27 3.88
N GLU A 154 12.55 -3.19 2.79
CA GLU A 154 13.06 -2.78 1.48
C GLU A 154 13.70 -1.38 1.54
N ALA A 155 13.03 -0.40 2.15
CA ALA A 155 13.56 0.96 2.29
C ALA A 155 14.93 0.95 2.99
N SER A 156 15.06 0.21 4.10
CA SER A 156 16.31 0.07 4.82
C SER A 156 17.42 -0.55 3.97
N LEU A 157 17.11 -1.62 3.22
CA LEU A 157 18.05 -2.33 2.35
C LEU A 157 18.46 -1.48 1.13
N LEU A 158 17.53 -0.71 0.56
CA LEU A 158 17.83 0.16 -0.58
C LEU A 158 18.60 1.42 -0.14
N ILE A 159 18.37 1.93 1.07
CA ILE A 159 19.20 2.97 1.68
C ILE A 159 20.64 2.44 1.89
N ASP A 160 20.78 1.23 2.46
CA ASP A 160 22.09 0.57 2.60
C ASP A 160 22.83 0.44 1.27
N ASN A 161 22.12 -0.05 0.24
CA ASN A 161 22.68 -0.21 -1.10
C ASN A 161 23.10 1.12 -1.73
N MET A 162 22.28 2.15 -1.60
CA MET A 162 22.57 3.51 -2.08
C MET A 162 23.80 4.10 -1.37
N LEU A 163 23.85 4.05 -0.04
CA LEU A 163 24.99 4.56 0.73
C LEU A 163 26.28 3.80 0.43
N THR A 164 26.19 2.49 0.15
CA THR A 164 27.30 1.67 -0.29
C THR A 164 27.84 2.14 -1.64
N LYS A 165 26.97 2.36 -2.62
CA LYS A 165 27.32 2.90 -3.94
C LYS A 165 27.98 4.30 -3.85
N HIS A 166 27.54 5.11 -2.87
CA HIS A 166 28.13 6.44 -2.62
C HIS A 166 29.39 6.41 -1.73
N GLY A 167 29.83 5.24 -1.23
CA GLY A 167 31.02 5.10 -0.41
C GLY A 167 30.91 5.65 1.02
N THR A 168 29.71 5.94 1.50
CA THR A 168 29.48 6.53 2.85
C THR A 168 28.93 5.52 3.86
N ARG A 169 28.54 4.33 3.43
CA ARG A 169 27.87 3.32 4.27
C ARG A 169 28.61 2.97 5.56
N SER A 170 29.92 2.84 5.52
CA SER A 170 30.74 2.46 6.68
C SER A 170 30.74 3.51 7.81
N SER A 171 30.36 4.73 7.52
CA SER A 171 30.29 5.85 8.50
C SER A 171 28.86 6.15 8.94
N ILE A 172 27.86 5.37 8.47
CA ILE A 172 26.45 5.60 8.74
C ILE A 172 25.84 4.34 9.38
N GLU A 173 25.24 4.52 10.55
CA GLU A 173 24.44 3.49 11.21
C GLU A 173 23.02 3.50 10.65
N ILE A 174 22.43 2.33 10.46
CA ILE A 174 21.02 2.18 10.03
C ILE A 174 20.27 1.36 11.08
N ASP A 175 19.21 1.95 11.61
CA ASP A 175 18.31 1.33 12.58
C ASP A 175 16.90 1.22 12.01
N LEU A 176 16.25 0.07 12.21
CA LEU A 176 14.86 -0.18 11.82
C LEU A 176 14.02 -0.49 13.07
N TYR A 177 13.09 0.39 13.40
CA TYR A 177 12.20 0.29 14.55
C TYR A 177 10.80 -0.19 14.15
N ALA A 178 10.26 -1.17 14.87
CA ALA A 178 8.93 -1.71 14.61
C ALA A 178 8.11 -1.82 15.91
N PRO A 179 6.80 -1.48 15.88
CA PRO A 179 5.93 -1.63 17.05
C PRO A 179 5.64 -3.10 17.39
N ALA A 180 5.67 -3.99 16.40
CA ALA A 180 5.43 -5.42 16.56
C ALA A 180 6.64 -6.13 17.17
N PRO A 181 6.42 -7.27 17.89
CA PRO A 181 7.49 -8.04 18.52
C PRO A 181 8.37 -8.84 17.53
N ILE A 182 7.91 -9.01 16.28
CA ILE A 182 8.63 -9.67 15.19
C ILE A 182 8.43 -8.91 13.88
N ALA A 183 9.30 -9.15 12.92
CA ALA A 183 9.14 -8.61 11.55
C ALA A 183 7.98 -9.33 10.85
N LEU A 184 7.21 -8.60 10.03
CA LEU A 184 6.10 -9.17 9.23
C LEU A 184 5.22 -10.17 10.02
N PRO A 185 4.56 -9.78 11.12
CA PRO A 185 3.90 -10.73 12.04
C PRO A 185 2.95 -11.71 11.36
N VAL A 186 2.20 -11.26 10.33
CA VAL A 186 1.25 -12.11 9.59
C VAL A 186 1.96 -13.21 8.79
N ALA A 187 3.24 -13.04 8.46
CA ALA A 187 4.03 -14.04 7.75
C ALA A 187 4.57 -15.17 8.67
N GLY A 188 4.42 -15.01 9.98
CA GLY A 188 4.85 -16.00 10.96
C GLY A 188 6.33 -15.91 11.35
N ALA A 189 6.70 -16.63 12.41
CA ALA A 189 8.01 -16.50 13.05
C ALA A 189 9.18 -16.88 12.14
N GLN A 190 9.03 -17.92 11.32
CA GLN A 190 10.12 -18.37 10.44
C GLN A 190 10.47 -17.34 9.37
N ILE A 191 9.45 -16.78 8.69
CA ILE A 191 9.68 -15.73 7.67
C ILE A 191 10.19 -14.46 8.33
N SER A 192 9.66 -14.12 9.50
CA SER A 192 10.18 -13.02 10.31
C SER A 192 11.68 -13.15 10.55
N ALA A 193 12.14 -14.33 11.02
CA ALA A 193 13.55 -14.60 11.26
C ALA A 193 14.40 -14.43 9.97
N ASN A 194 13.93 -14.96 8.85
CA ASN A 194 14.62 -14.82 7.56
C ASN A 194 14.75 -13.35 7.13
N VAL A 195 13.69 -12.55 7.31
CA VAL A 195 13.73 -11.11 6.99
C VAL A 195 14.70 -10.37 7.91
N VAL A 196 14.69 -10.66 9.20
CA VAL A 196 15.64 -10.07 10.16
C VAL A 196 17.07 -10.47 9.82
N GLU A 197 17.32 -11.71 9.42
CA GLU A 197 18.64 -12.17 8.98
C GLU A 197 19.12 -11.38 7.76
N ILE A 198 18.27 -11.20 6.74
CA ILE A 198 18.61 -10.42 5.52
C ILE A 198 19.02 -8.98 5.87
N VAL A 199 18.29 -8.30 6.73
CA VAL A 199 18.63 -6.92 7.11
C VAL A 199 19.89 -6.88 8.00
N SER A 200 20.05 -7.84 8.91
CA SER A 200 21.19 -7.91 9.82
C SER A 200 22.50 -8.20 9.11
N GLN A 201 22.49 -9.04 8.07
CA GLN A 201 23.66 -9.31 7.21
C GLN A 201 24.19 -8.05 6.50
N ARG A 202 23.37 -7.01 6.38
CA ARG A 202 23.73 -5.68 5.86
C ARG A 202 24.13 -4.69 6.97
N GLY A 203 24.28 -5.16 8.21
CA GLY A 203 24.58 -4.30 9.36
C GLY A 203 23.46 -3.32 9.72
N ILE A 204 22.20 -3.65 9.36
CA ILE A 204 21.00 -2.91 9.76
C ILE A 204 20.49 -3.51 11.06
N ARG A 205 20.32 -2.70 12.10
CA ARG A 205 19.85 -3.17 13.41
C ARG A 205 18.32 -3.11 13.46
N PHE A 206 17.71 -4.26 13.67
CA PHE A 206 16.25 -4.35 13.85
C PHE A 206 15.87 -4.26 15.33
N HIS A 207 14.96 -3.34 15.66
CA HIS A 207 14.46 -3.07 17.00
C HIS A 207 12.95 -3.37 17.08
N PRO A 208 12.55 -4.60 17.44
CA PRO A 208 11.15 -4.95 17.65
C PRO A 208 10.60 -4.30 18.93
N SER A 209 9.27 -4.21 19.07
CA SER A 209 8.57 -3.65 20.24
C SER A 209 8.96 -2.20 20.55
N HIS A 210 9.31 -1.43 19.53
CA HIS A 210 9.65 -0.01 19.62
C HIS A 210 8.58 0.82 18.89
N LYS A 211 7.42 0.99 19.52
CA LYS A 211 6.36 1.87 19.01
C LYS A 211 6.74 3.32 19.27
N LEU A 212 6.87 4.10 18.21
CA LEU A 212 7.25 5.50 18.28
C LEU A 212 6.16 6.33 18.95
N LYS A 213 6.51 7.10 19.99
CA LYS A 213 5.65 7.99 20.76
C LYS A 213 5.77 9.43 20.26
N SER A 214 7.01 9.90 20.14
CA SER A 214 7.28 11.29 19.74
C SER A 214 8.65 11.46 19.08
N VAL A 215 8.78 12.55 18.34
CA VAL A 215 9.99 12.96 17.64
C VAL A 215 10.36 14.39 18.08
N THR A 216 11.58 14.58 18.47
CA THR A 216 12.17 15.90 18.70
C THR A 216 13.38 16.09 17.78
N ASP A 217 14.10 17.22 17.85
CA ASP A 217 15.28 17.44 17.05
C ASP A 217 16.38 16.42 17.40
N GLY A 218 16.67 15.54 16.47
CA GLY A 218 17.67 14.50 16.59
C GLY A 218 17.33 13.34 17.55
N LYS A 219 16.12 13.28 18.12
CA LYS A 219 15.77 12.24 19.11
C LYS A 219 14.39 11.62 18.87
N LEU A 220 14.34 10.30 19.03
CA LEU A 220 13.13 9.48 19.05
C LEU A 220 12.82 9.06 20.49
N GLU A 221 11.56 9.10 20.88
CA GLU A 221 11.06 8.53 22.13
C GLU A 221 10.02 7.46 21.82
N PHE A 222 10.17 6.29 22.43
CA PHE A 222 9.28 5.15 22.24
C PHE A 222 8.35 4.92 23.45
N GLU A 223 7.20 4.27 23.20
CA GLU A 223 6.23 4.00 24.27
C GLU A 223 6.79 3.11 25.40
N ASN A 224 7.79 2.27 25.10
CA ASN A 224 8.48 1.44 26.10
C ASN A 224 9.49 2.23 26.96
N GLY A 225 9.58 3.57 26.78
CA GLY A 225 10.47 4.46 27.52
C GLY A 225 11.89 4.56 26.95
N SER A 226 12.25 3.76 25.95
CA SER A 226 13.56 3.87 25.30
C SER A 226 13.65 5.12 24.43
N LYS A 227 14.88 5.55 24.14
CA LYS A 227 15.19 6.72 23.30
C LYS A 227 16.29 6.35 22.31
N ALA A 228 16.28 7.00 21.15
CA ALA A 228 17.34 6.86 20.16
C ALA A 228 17.65 8.20 19.51
N ASP A 229 18.89 8.37 19.06
CA ASP A 229 19.30 9.53 18.28
C ASP A 229 19.17 9.23 16.77
N TYR A 230 18.92 10.26 15.97
CA TYR A 230 18.90 10.17 14.52
C TYR A 230 19.40 11.45 13.87
N ASP A 231 20.00 11.33 12.68
CA ASP A 231 20.33 12.45 11.77
C ASP A 231 19.34 12.52 10.60
N VAL A 232 18.83 11.36 10.17
CA VAL A 232 17.78 11.26 9.15
C VAL A 232 16.72 10.26 9.64
N LEU A 233 15.47 10.71 9.72
CA LEU A 233 14.31 9.88 10.08
C LEU A 233 13.48 9.57 8.84
N VAL A 234 13.31 8.29 8.56
CA VAL A 234 12.45 7.74 7.51
C VAL A 234 11.23 7.12 8.17
N GLY A 235 10.06 7.71 7.98
CA GLY A 235 8.84 7.33 8.65
C GLY A 235 7.87 6.55 7.77
N ILE A 236 7.24 5.55 8.37
CA ILE A 236 6.04 4.90 7.85
C ILE A 236 4.89 5.30 8.78
N PRO A 237 4.14 6.37 8.44
CA PRO A 237 3.10 6.93 9.31
C PRO A 237 1.95 5.95 9.57
N PRO A 238 1.16 6.18 10.63
CA PRO A 238 -0.10 5.47 10.81
C PRO A 238 -1.00 5.61 9.59
N HIS A 239 -1.77 4.57 9.30
CA HIS A 239 -2.76 4.54 8.24
C HIS A 239 -4.15 4.61 8.83
N VAL A 240 -5.05 5.32 8.16
CA VAL A 240 -6.43 5.52 8.60
C VAL A 240 -7.39 5.35 7.42
N VAL A 241 -8.64 5.01 7.72
CA VAL A 241 -9.70 5.05 6.72
C VAL A 241 -9.96 6.51 6.33
N PRO A 242 -10.18 6.82 5.03
CA PRO A 242 -10.53 8.18 4.59
C PRO A 242 -11.77 8.71 5.30
N GLU A 243 -11.75 10.00 5.68
CA GLU A 243 -12.84 10.61 6.45
C GLU A 243 -14.19 10.55 5.71
N VAL A 244 -14.19 10.73 4.40
CA VAL A 244 -15.39 10.60 3.57
C VAL A 244 -16.04 9.21 3.67
N VAL A 245 -15.27 8.18 3.94
CA VAL A 245 -15.76 6.82 4.15
C VAL A 245 -16.22 6.63 5.60
N ARG A 246 -15.51 7.22 6.57
CA ARG A 246 -15.85 7.12 7.99
C ARG A 246 -17.26 7.62 8.26
N SER A 247 -17.69 8.67 7.58
CA SER A 247 -19.01 9.29 7.75
C SER A 247 -20.18 8.50 7.13
N THR A 248 -19.92 7.37 6.43
CA THR A 248 -20.96 6.64 5.67
C THR A 248 -21.71 5.58 6.46
N GLY A 249 -21.24 5.22 7.66
CA GLY A 249 -21.72 4.05 8.39
C GLY A 249 -21.21 2.69 7.84
N LEU A 250 -20.28 2.67 6.88
CA LEU A 250 -19.60 1.47 6.40
C LEU A 250 -18.51 0.97 7.34
N VAL A 251 -17.94 1.88 8.14
CA VAL A 251 -16.82 1.60 9.02
C VAL A 251 -17.32 0.91 10.29
N GLU A 252 -16.70 -0.23 10.60
CA GLU A 252 -16.85 -0.93 11.88
C GLU A 252 -15.46 -1.01 12.54
N GLY A 253 -15.32 -0.42 13.71
CA GLY A 253 -14.00 -0.17 14.30
C GLY A 253 -13.23 0.90 13.54
N ASP A 254 -12.07 0.56 12.97
CA ASP A 254 -11.20 1.49 12.26
C ASP A 254 -11.30 1.41 10.73
N TRP A 255 -11.95 0.38 10.16
CA TRP A 255 -11.96 0.07 8.74
C TRP A 255 -13.35 -0.37 8.25
N VAL A 256 -13.52 -0.41 6.94
CA VAL A 256 -14.77 -0.92 6.33
C VAL A 256 -14.84 -2.43 6.49
N ALA A 257 -15.96 -2.90 7.07
CA ALA A 257 -16.28 -4.31 7.16
C ALA A 257 -16.86 -4.83 5.84
N VAL A 258 -16.37 -5.97 5.38
CA VAL A 258 -16.86 -6.66 4.18
C VAL A 258 -16.96 -8.16 4.43
N ASP A 259 -17.84 -8.82 3.69
CA ASP A 259 -17.74 -10.26 3.52
C ASP A 259 -16.42 -10.60 2.85
N ARG A 260 -15.60 -11.42 3.51
CA ARG A 260 -14.22 -11.68 3.10
C ARG A 260 -14.08 -12.40 1.76
N ASN A 261 -15.15 -13.07 1.30
CA ASN A 261 -15.13 -13.83 0.07
C ASN A 261 -15.69 -13.03 -1.10
N THR A 262 -16.71 -12.20 -0.88
CA THR A 262 -17.44 -11.49 -1.95
C THR A 262 -17.15 -9.99 -2.02
N MET A 263 -16.47 -9.42 -1.03
CA MET A 263 -16.21 -7.99 -0.88
C MET A 263 -17.48 -7.14 -0.69
N LYS A 264 -18.62 -7.75 -0.45
CA LYS A 264 -19.87 -7.04 -0.18
C LYS A 264 -19.83 -6.41 1.20
N THR A 265 -20.36 -5.20 1.30
CA THR A 265 -20.65 -4.54 2.57
C THR A 265 -22.04 -4.99 3.06
N LYS A 266 -22.48 -4.46 4.19
CA LYS A 266 -23.87 -4.66 4.67
C LYS A 266 -24.95 -4.05 3.74
N PHE A 267 -24.57 -3.21 2.80
CA PHE A 267 -25.46 -2.62 1.80
C PHE A 267 -25.37 -3.43 0.51
N LYS A 268 -26.55 -3.79 -0.04
CA LYS A 268 -26.70 -4.77 -1.11
C LYS A 268 -25.86 -4.44 -2.37
N ASN A 269 -25.78 -3.15 -2.72
CA ASN A 269 -25.14 -2.66 -3.95
C ASN A 269 -23.84 -1.90 -3.70
N VAL A 270 -23.28 -2.03 -2.48
CA VAL A 270 -22.02 -1.37 -2.12
C VAL A 270 -20.96 -2.39 -1.76
N PHE A 271 -19.85 -2.34 -2.47
CA PHE A 271 -18.66 -3.15 -2.26
C PHE A 271 -17.53 -2.26 -1.72
N ALA A 272 -16.60 -2.85 -0.98
CA ALA A 272 -15.38 -2.15 -0.60
C ALA A 272 -14.16 -3.07 -0.76
N ILE A 273 -13.04 -2.53 -1.26
CA ILE A 273 -11.87 -3.30 -1.66
C ILE A 273 -10.58 -2.60 -1.29
N GLY A 274 -9.52 -3.38 -1.09
CA GLY A 274 -8.18 -2.89 -0.81
C GLY A 274 -8.02 -2.32 0.59
N ASP A 275 -7.10 -1.37 0.72
CA ASP A 275 -6.61 -0.92 2.02
C ASP A 275 -7.67 -0.20 2.89
N VAL A 276 -8.81 0.19 2.31
CA VAL A 276 -9.95 0.75 3.06
C VAL A 276 -10.67 -0.29 3.92
N THR A 277 -10.47 -1.59 3.64
CA THR A 277 -11.13 -2.72 4.31
C THR A 277 -10.28 -3.34 5.40
N GLU A 278 -10.91 -4.03 6.35
CA GLU A 278 -10.27 -4.98 7.24
C GLU A 278 -10.88 -6.37 7.07
N ILE A 279 -10.06 -7.34 6.66
CA ILE A 279 -10.45 -8.73 6.52
C ILE A 279 -9.69 -9.54 7.58
N ARG A 280 -10.41 -10.17 8.49
CA ARG A 280 -9.81 -10.95 9.57
C ARG A 280 -9.19 -12.27 9.08
N VAL A 281 -7.99 -12.56 9.56
CA VAL A 281 -7.23 -13.79 9.33
C VAL A 281 -6.78 -14.30 10.70
N GLY A 282 -7.61 -15.11 11.34
CA GLY A 282 -7.40 -15.49 12.75
C GLY A 282 -7.42 -14.27 13.66
N ALA A 283 -6.39 -14.11 14.48
CA ALA A 283 -6.22 -12.98 15.38
C ALA A 283 -5.67 -11.70 14.70
N MET A 284 -5.25 -11.80 13.44
CA MET A 284 -4.67 -10.71 12.67
C MET A 284 -5.59 -10.26 11.53
N ALA A 285 -5.20 -9.24 10.81
CA ALA A 285 -5.86 -8.80 9.59
C ALA A 285 -5.02 -9.17 8.37
N LEU A 286 -5.70 -9.39 7.22
CA LEU A 286 -5.06 -9.52 5.92
C LEU A 286 -4.19 -8.28 5.67
N PRO A 287 -2.94 -8.45 5.23
CA PRO A 287 -2.06 -7.31 4.97
C PRO A 287 -2.65 -6.34 3.94
N LYS A 288 -2.45 -5.06 4.15
CA LYS A 288 -2.79 -4.03 3.16
C LYS A 288 -1.76 -4.06 2.04
N ALA A 289 -2.15 -4.57 0.86
CA ALA A 289 -1.25 -4.71 -0.29
C ALA A 289 -2.01 -4.60 -1.61
N GLY A 290 -1.36 -4.01 -2.62
CA GLY A 290 -1.97 -3.78 -3.94
C GLY A 290 -2.47 -5.06 -4.61
N ILE A 291 -1.75 -6.18 -4.46
CA ILE A 291 -2.17 -7.47 -5.02
C ILE A 291 -3.51 -7.96 -4.46
N PHE A 292 -3.75 -7.77 -3.16
CA PHE A 292 -5.05 -8.11 -2.58
C PHE A 292 -6.15 -7.17 -3.08
N ALA A 293 -5.85 -5.88 -3.20
CA ALA A 293 -6.79 -4.91 -3.75
C ALA A 293 -7.18 -5.26 -5.20
N GLU A 294 -6.23 -5.72 -6.02
CA GLU A 294 -6.46 -6.18 -7.39
C GLU A 294 -7.34 -7.44 -7.43
N GLU A 295 -7.02 -8.47 -6.63
CA GLU A 295 -7.80 -9.71 -6.62
C GLU A 295 -9.20 -9.50 -6.04
N GLN A 296 -9.35 -8.69 -5.01
CA GLN A 296 -10.63 -8.26 -4.47
C GLN A 296 -11.46 -7.49 -5.50
N ALA A 297 -10.81 -6.65 -6.29
CA ALA A 297 -11.45 -5.88 -7.35
C ALA A 297 -12.04 -6.79 -8.44
N LYS A 298 -11.30 -7.81 -8.88
CA LYS A 298 -11.78 -8.81 -9.84
C LYS A 298 -13.00 -9.55 -9.31
N VAL A 299 -13.00 -9.89 -8.03
CA VAL A 299 -14.15 -10.56 -7.39
C VAL A 299 -15.35 -9.61 -7.33
N ALA A 300 -15.18 -8.39 -6.82
CA ALA A 300 -16.28 -7.43 -6.73
C ALA A 300 -16.88 -7.11 -8.12
N ALA A 301 -16.02 -6.92 -9.14
CA ALA A 301 -16.46 -6.68 -10.50
C ALA A 301 -17.27 -7.85 -11.06
N ARG A 302 -16.80 -9.10 -10.88
CA ARG A 302 -17.53 -10.30 -11.33
C ARG A 302 -18.84 -10.51 -10.61
N GLN A 303 -18.90 -10.26 -9.30
CA GLN A 303 -20.15 -10.26 -8.54
C GLN A 303 -21.17 -9.30 -9.16
N ILE A 304 -20.76 -8.08 -9.47
CA ILE A 304 -21.61 -7.05 -10.12
C ILE A 304 -22.04 -7.48 -11.51
N ILE A 305 -21.11 -7.97 -12.35
CA ILE A 305 -21.39 -8.43 -13.71
C ILE A 305 -22.43 -9.56 -13.71
N ASP A 306 -22.29 -10.53 -12.80
CA ASP A 306 -23.22 -11.65 -12.68
C ASP A 306 -24.61 -11.19 -12.20
N GLU A 307 -24.67 -10.27 -11.24
CA GLU A 307 -25.95 -9.69 -10.78
C GLU A 307 -26.67 -8.91 -11.90
N ILE A 308 -25.95 -8.07 -12.64
CA ILE A 308 -26.53 -7.31 -13.79
C ILE A 308 -27.04 -8.30 -14.87
N SER A 309 -26.32 -9.40 -15.09
CA SER A 309 -26.67 -10.41 -16.09
C SER A 309 -27.74 -11.41 -15.62
N GLY A 310 -28.24 -11.28 -14.39
CA GLY A 310 -29.18 -12.24 -13.78
C GLY A 310 -28.59 -13.63 -13.54
N ARG A 311 -27.28 -13.77 -13.47
CA ARG A 311 -26.58 -15.03 -13.20
C ARG A 311 -26.26 -15.17 -11.71
N PRO A 312 -26.09 -16.42 -11.21
CA PRO A 312 -25.56 -16.62 -9.87
C PRO A 312 -24.16 -16.02 -9.71
N ALA A 313 -23.99 -15.14 -8.74
CA ALA A 313 -22.70 -14.52 -8.43
C ALA A 313 -21.85 -15.49 -7.58
N VAL A 314 -20.93 -16.19 -8.21
CA VAL A 314 -20.14 -17.28 -7.58
C VAL A 314 -18.65 -16.91 -7.35
N ALA A 315 -18.21 -15.78 -7.86
CA ALA A 315 -16.82 -15.35 -7.70
C ALA A 315 -16.47 -15.12 -6.23
N THR A 316 -15.35 -15.67 -5.77
CA THR A 316 -14.88 -15.52 -4.38
C THR A 316 -13.41 -15.19 -4.30
N PHE A 317 -13.06 -14.35 -3.34
CA PHE A 317 -11.68 -14.04 -2.99
C PHE A 317 -11.08 -15.16 -2.15
N ALA A 318 -9.99 -15.74 -2.63
CA ALA A 318 -9.37 -16.91 -2.02
C ALA A 318 -8.29 -16.58 -0.97
N GLY A 319 -8.01 -15.31 -0.70
CA GLY A 319 -6.97 -14.92 0.27
C GLY A 319 -5.54 -15.23 -0.18
N LYS A 320 -5.32 -15.49 -1.47
CA LYS A 320 -3.97 -15.73 -2.01
C LYS A 320 -3.34 -14.43 -2.48
N GLY A 321 -2.04 -14.31 -2.25
CA GLY A 321 -1.31 -13.12 -2.68
C GLY A 321 0.19 -13.29 -2.60
N TYR A 322 0.89 -12.29 -3.10
CA TYR A 322 2.34 -12.27 -3.10
C TYR A 322 2.88 -10.85 -2.94
N CYS A 323 4.15 -10.75 -2.57
CA CYS A 323 4.89 -9.51 -2.46
C CYS A 323 6.34 -9.71 -2.88
N PHE A 324 7.01 -8.62 -3.19
CA PHE A 324 8.45 -8.61 -3.41
C PHE A 324 9.14 -7.94 -2.21
N MET A 325 10.38 -8.31 -1.96
CA MET A 325 11.27 -7.62 -1.03
C MET A 325 12.58 -7.32 -1.75
N ASP A 326 12.68 -6.09 -2.26
CA ASP A 326 13.88 -5.61 -2.96
C ASP A 326 15.05 -5.46 -1.98
N VAL A 327 16.19 -6.05 -2.32
CA VAL A 327 17.37 -6.00 -1.47
C VAL A 327 18.52 -5.19 -2.10
N GLY A 328 18.22 -4.44 -3.16
CA GLY A 328 19.21 -3.73 -3.96
C GLY A 328 19.96 -4.62 -4.93
N ASN A 329 20.86 -4.02 -5.74
CA ASN A 329 21.65 -4.70 -6.75
C ASN A 329 20.84 -5.58 -7.72
N ARG A 330 19.63 -5.12 -8.09
CA ARG A 330 18.69 -5.80 -8.98
C ARG A 330 18.31 -7.21 -8.50
N ARG A 331 18.16 -7.38 -7.20
CA ARG A 331 17.74 -8.65 -6.57
C ARG A 331 16.56 -8.40 -5.64
N ALA A 332 15.57 -9.29 -5.69
CA ALA A 332 14.41 -9.25 -4.81
C ALA A 332 14.06 -10.65 -4.28
N GLY A 333 13.67 -10.72 -3.03
CA GLY A 333 12.94 -11.86 -2.48
C GLY A 333 11.50 -11.87 -3.01
N TYR A 334 10.90 -13.04 -3.09
CA TYR A 334 9.51 -13.21 -3.49
C TYR A 334 8.76 -13.95 -2.38
N LEU A 335 7.77 -13.29 -1.81
CA LEU A 335 6.93 -13.83 -0.74
C LEU A 335 5.55 -14.11 -1.32
N GLU A 336 5.12 -15.36 -1.27
CA GLU A 336 3.78 -15.76 -1.69
C GLU A 336 3.09 -16.61 -0.64
N GLY A 337 1.76 -16.65 -0.65
CA GLY A 337 1.04 -17.51 0.25
C GLY A 337 -0.47 -17.46 0.18
N ASP A 338 -1.06 -18.37 0.95
CA ASP A 338 -2.47 -18.49 1.21
C ASP A 338 -2.77 -18.03 2.64
N PHE A 339 -3.45 -16.88 2.75
CA PHE A 339 -3.81 -16.29 4.04
C PHE A 339 -5.10 -16.88 4.61
N PHE A 340 -5.90 -17.57 3.79
CA PHE A 340 -7.16 -18.22 4.22
C PHE A 340 -6.98 -19.71 4.48
N ASN A 341 -5.75 -20.22 4.44
CA ASN A 341 -5.48 -21.61 4.79
C ASN A 341 -6.06 -21.95 6.18
N PRO A 342 -6.82 -23.05 6.34
CA PRO A 342 -7.50 -23.39 7.59
C PRO A 342 -6.60 -23.54 8.82
N GLY A 343 -5.32 -23.91 8.60
CA GLY A 343 -4.30 -24.00 9.67
C GLY A 343 -3.62 -22.70 10.03
N GLY A 344 -4.07 -21.56 9.49
CA GLY A 344 -3.43 -20.26 9.56
C GLY A 344 -2.65 -19.94 8.28
N PRO A 345 -2.17 -18.68 8.11
CA PRO A 345 -1.44 -18.27 6.93
C PRO A 345 -0.28 -19.20 6.59
N SER A 346 -0.24 -19.68 5.35
CA SER A 346 0.83 -20.52 4.81
C SER A 346 1.59 -19.73 3.76
N LEU A 347 2.78 -19.25 4.11
CA LEU A 347 3.61 -18.40 3.27
C LEU A 347 4.97 -19.03 3.00
N ARG A 348 5.53 -18.70 1.84
CA ARG A 348 6.88 -19.07 1.42
C ARG A 348 7.65 -17.84 0.96
N LEU A 349 8.88 -17.69 1.46
CA LEU A 349 9.82 -16.67 1.00
C LEU A 349 10.90 -17.34 0.14
N GLU A 350 10.98 -16.95 -1.13
CA GLU A 350 12.10 -17.27 -2.00
C GLU A 350 13.25 -16.31 -1.74
N ALA A 351 14.46 -16.86 -1.76
CA ALA A 351 15.68 -16.08 -1.59
C ALA A 351 15.80 -14.97 -2.65
N PRO A 352 16.45 -13.85 -2.33
CA PRO A 352 16.66 -12.76 -3.27
C PRO A 352 17.40 -13.22 -4.54
N SER A 353 16.80 -12.93 -5.71
CA SER A 353 17.33 -13.27 -7.03
C SER A 353 17.06 -12.18 -8.05
N GLU A 354 17.82 -12.17 -9.16
CA GLU A 354 17.57 -11.29 -10.30
C GLU A 354 16.25 -11.65 -10.99
N GLN A 355 15.90 -12.92 -11.05
CA GLN A 355 14.63 -13.38 -11.62
C GLN A 355 13.43 -12.79 -10.86
N ASN A 356 13.47 -12.76 -9.53
CA ASN A 356 12.40 -12.16 -8.72
C ASN A 356 12.37 -10.64 -8.85
N PHE A 357 13.52 -9.99 -9.05
CA PHE A 357 13.56 -8.58 -9.39
C PHE A 357 12.91 -8.31 -10.75
N GLN A 358 13.18 -9.15 -11.76
CA GLN A 358 12.51 -9.05 -13.06
C GLN A 358 10.99 -9.24 -12.94
N LYS A 359 10.52 -10.22 -12.15
CA LYS A 359 9.09 -10.37 -11.85
C LYS A 359 8.49 -9.10 -11.23
N LYS A 360 9.24 -8.41 -10.33
CA LYS A 360 8.82 -7.14 -9.74
C LYS A 360 8.68 -6.03 -10.79
N GLN A 361 9.59 -5.94 -11.75
CA GLN A 361 9.51 -4.99 -12.87
C GLN A 361 8.36 -5.33 -13.80
N ASP A 362 8.15 -6.60 -14.11
CA ASP A 362 7.04 -7.06 -14.95
C ASP A 362 5.68 -6.82 -14.30
N PHE A 363 5.62 -6.93 -12.96
CA PHE A 363 4.44 -6.59 -12.19
C PHE A 363 3.99 -5.15 -12.42
N GLU A 364 4.91 -4.20 -12.40
CA GLU A 364 4.62 -2.80 -12.73
C GLU A 364 4.17 -2.65 -14.18
N ARG A 365 5.01 -3.09 -15.11
CA ARG A 365 4.85 -2.88 -16.56
C ARG A 365 3.53 -3.45 -17.09
N THR A 366 3.20 -4.67 -16.68
CA THR A 366 1.99 -5.35 -17.16
C THR A 366 0.73 -4.65 -16.70
N ARG A 367 0.69 -4.14 -15.48
CA ARG A 367 -0.49 -3.47 -14.93
C ARG A 367 -0.67 -2.06 -15.49
N ILE A 368 0.40 -1.30 -15.65
CA ILE A 368 0.34 -0.01 -16.33
C ILE A 368 -0.23 -0.20 -17.75
N LYS A 369 0.28 -1.18 -18.49
CA LYS A 369 -0.21 -1.49 -19.84
C LYS A 369 -1.67 -1.93 -19.83
N GLU A 370 -2.07 -2.79 -18.91
CA GLU A 370 -3.43 -3.32 -18.85
C GLU A 370 -4.45 -2.26 -18.46
N TRP A 371 -4.11 -1.42 -17.48
CA TRP A 371 -5.08 -0.50 -16.90
C TRP A 371 -5.13 0.85 -17.60
N LEU A 372 -4.01 1.34 -18.13
CA LEU A 372 -3.89 2.74 -18.56
C LEU A 372 -3.40 2.95 -20.00
N LEU A 373 -2.76 1.95 -20.62
CA LEU A 373 -2.26 2.00 -21.99
C LEU A 373 -2.98 0.97 -22.87
#